data_73e4fcc9c3b36b7096f0963547c23dba
#
_entry.id   73e4fcc9c3b36b7096f0963547c23dba
#
_cell.length_a   1.000
_cell.length_b   1.000
_cell.length_c   1.000
_cell.angle_alpha   90.00
_cell.angle_beta   90.00
_cell.angle_gamma   90.00
#
_symmetry.space_group_name_H-M   'P 1'
#
loop_
_entity.id
_entity.type
_entity.pdbx_description
1 polymer ?
#
loop_
_entity_poly.entity_id
_entity_poly.type
_entity_poly.pdbx_seq_one_letter_code
_entity_poly.pdbx_strand_id
1 'polypeptide(L)'
;PFPRGRAILSLIVASIGIIFFLDVVTPLGVPVWVLYLIPLILTYQAPVAWIPYLTAGVCAILTLLCLALSGPMTSMPSWMPLLNRASALGMFAVIAHLIVQYRRATERLIQTAALDAEHKALQLKESLLLKNAQDVQDLYDHAPCGYHSLNSQGMFVGINQTELDWLGYRKDEVIGKIRFLDLLTPESAELFHQQFPRFIERGIVRDLEFEIRRKDGSLLPVLLSATAIKEPDGRFIASRSTLVDITERRKADVALRPSHQTLEVLVKERTAALEQTNRRLAQE
;
A
#
# COMPACT_ATOMS: atom_id res chain seq x y z
N PRO A 1 -30.88 -7.32 4.36
CA PRO A 1 -30.88 -7.78 2.96
C PRO A 1 -32.05 -8.70 2.59
N PHE A 2 -32.93 -9.12 3.51
CA PHE A 2 -33.96 -10.17 3.25
C PHE A 2 -35.40 -9.72 3.00
N PRO A 3 -35.87 -8.46 3.16
CA PRO A 3 -37.27 -8.12 2.93
C PRO A 3 -37.65 -8.14 1.44
N ARG A 4 -36.75 -7.80 0.53
CA ARG A 4 -37.05 -7.76 -0.91
C ARG A 4 -37.28 -9.14 -1.52
N GLY A 5 -36.53 -10.17 -1.12
CA GLY A 5 -36.69 -11.53 -1.62
C GLY A 5 -38.04 -12.15 -1.24
N ARG A 6 -38.50 -11.94 -0.03
CA ARG A 6 -39.83 -12.43 0.43
C ARG A 6 -40.97 -11.71 -0.29
N ALA A 7 -40.86 -10.41 -0.49
CA ALA A 7 -41.87 -9.64 -1.21
C ALA A 7 -42.01 -10.11 -2.68
N ILE A 8 -40.87 -10.39 -3.36
CA ILE A 8 -40.88 -10.93 -4.72
C ILE A 8 -41.51 -12.30 -4.79
N LEU A 9 -41.20 -13.22 -3.83
CA LEU A 9 -41.81 -14.52 -3.79
C LEU A 9 -43.34 -14.43 -3.57
N SER A 10 -43.79 -13.57 -2.67
CA SER A 10 -45.21 -13.34 -2.43
C SER A 10 -45.90 -12.78 -3.69
N LEU A 11 -45.25 -11.90 -4.43
CA LEU A 11 -45.77 -11.35 -5.68
C LEU A 11 -45.89 -12.41 -6.78
N ILE A 12 -44.91 -13.31 -6.89
CA ILE A 12 -44.94 -14.45 -7.81
C ILE A 12 -46.09 -15.36 -7.49
N VAL A 13 -46.26 -15.75 -6.22
CA VAL A 13 -47.35 -16.64 -5.81
C VAL A 13 -48.73 -16.00 -6.02
N ALA A 14 -48.90 -14.74 -5.66
CA ALA A 14 -50.15 -14.00 -5.86
C ALA A 14 -50.51 -13.89 -7.35
N SER A 15 -49.54 -13.55 -8.21
CA SER A 15 -49.76 -13.45 -9.66
C SER A 15 -50.14 -14.79 -10.27
N ILE A 16 -49.53 -15.89 -9.86
CA ILE A 16 -49.89 -17.24 -10.30
C ILE A 16 -51.37 -17.58 -9.93
N GLY A 17 -51.77 -17.29 -8.71
CA GLY A 17 -53.15 -17.54 -8.25
C GLY A 17 -54.20 -16.75 -9.05
N ILE A 18 -53.95 -15.46 -9.29
CA ILE A 18 -54.87 -14.61 -10.06
C ILE A 18 -54.96 -15.11 -11.50
N ILE A 19 -53.84 -15.42 -12.12
CA ILE A 19 -53.80 -15.87 -13.52
C ILE A 19 -54.50 -17.24 -13.67
N PHE A 20 -54.30 -18.15 -12.73
CA PHE A 20 -55.00 -19.44 -12.72
C PHE A 20 -56.48 -19.25 -12.64
N PHE A 21 -57.00 -18.38 -11.77
CA PHE A 21 -58.44 -18.06 -11.70
C PHE A 21 -58.97 -17.52 -13.03
N LEU A 22 -58.23 -16.59 -13.67
CA LEU A 22 -58.60 -16.06 -14.97
C LEU A 22 -58.61 -17.15 -16.06
N ASP A 23 -57.64 -18.07 -16.04
CA ASP A 23 -57.54 -19.16 -17.03
C ASP A 23 -58.64 -20.19 -16.90
N VAL A 24 -59.17 -20.43 -15.68
CA VAL A 24 -60.33 -21.32 -15.42
C VAL A 24 -61.65 -20.70 -15.88
N VAL A 25 -61.82 -19.38 -15.69
CA VAL A 25 -63.09 -18.67 -16.03
C VAL A 25 -63.18 -18.34 -17.53
N THR A 26 -62.05 -18.30 -18.21
CA THR A 26 -61.99 -17.90 -19.63
C THR A 26 -62.21 -19.11 -20.54
N PRO A 27 -62.97 -18.95 -21.68
CA PRO A 27 -63.19 -20.03 -22.63
C PRO A 27 -61.88 -20.61 -23.22
N LEU A 28 -61.84 -21.94 -23.43
CA LEU A 28 -60.72 -22.72 -23.93
C LEU A 28 -60.20 -22.18 -25.28
N GLY A 29 -59.87 -21.36 -25.78
CA GLY A 29 -59.37 -20.88 -27.05
C GLY A 29 -58.64 -19.54 -26.91
N VAL A 30 -58.82 -18.87 -25.77
CA VAL A 30 -58.11 -17.64 -25.48
C VAL A 30 -56.74 -17.97 -24.86
N PRO A 31 -55.62 -17.41 -25.34
CA PRO A 31 -54.29 -17.77 -24.88
C PRO A 31 -53.95 -17.11 -23.54
N VAL A 32 -54.75 -17.30 -22.49
CA VAL A 32 -54.53 -16.72 -21.14
C VAL A 32 -53.22 -17.20 -20.54
N TRP A 33 -52.71 -18.34 -20.99
CA TRP A 33 -51.40 -18.85 -20.56
C TRP A 33 -50.24 -17.87 -20.76
N VAL A 34 -50.36 -16.93 -21.70
CA VAL A 34 -49.36 -15.88 -21.92
C VAL A 34 -49.13 -15.04 -20.66
N LEU A 35 -50.17 -14.86 -19.85
CA LEU A 35 -50.06 -14.14 -18.58
C LEU A 35 -49.15 -14.84 -17.56
N TYR A 36 -49.00 -16.17 -17.63
CA TYR A 36 -48.05 -16.92 -16.78
C TYR A 36 -46.56 -16.58 -17.04
N LEU A 37 -46.27 -15.85 -18.12
CA LEU A 37 -44.92 -15.30 -18.34
C LEU A 37 -44.59 -14.19 -17.32
N ILE A 38 -45.58 -13.49 -16.77
CA ILE A 38 -45.40 -12.44 -15.77
C ILE A 38 -44.71 -12.99 -14.50
N PRO A 39 -45.26 -13.96 -13.78
CA PRO A 39 -44.59 -14.56 -12.63
C PRO A 39 -43.25 -15.19 -13.00
N LEU A 40 -43.10 -15.73 -14.19
CA LEU A 40 -41.83 -16.31 -14.67
C LEU A 40 -40.74 -15.24 -14.84
N ILE A 41 -41.08 -14.11 -15.46
CA ILE A 41 -40.15 -12.97 -15.60
C ILE A 41 -39.78 -12.38 -14.25
N LEU A 42 -40.74 -12.30 -13.29
CA LEU A 42 -40.45 -11.83 -11.93
C LEU A 42 -39.41 -12.69 -11.21
N THR A 43 -39.26 -13.96 -11.58
CA THR A 43 -38.23 -14.84 -11.01
C THR A 43 -36.80 -14.41 -11.33
N TYR A 44 -36.61 -13.50 -12.27
CA TYR A 44 -35.28 -12.91 -12.53
C TYR A 44 -34.67 -12.28 -11.27
N GLN A 45 -35.52 -11.68 -10.44
CA GLN A 45 -35.10 -11.04 -9.18
C GLN A 45 -35.16 -11.98 -7.97
N ALA A 46 -35.53 -13.23 -8.17
CA ALA A 46 -35.66 -14.20 -7.07
C ALA A 46 -34.25 -14.52 -6.46
N PRO A 47 -34.18 -14.77 -5.15
CA PRO A 47 -32.91 -14.96 -4.46
C PRO A 47 -32.17 -16.27 -4.81
N VAL A 48 -32.88 -17.25 -5.41
CA VAL A 48 -32.33 -18.59 -5.66
C VAL A 48 -32.39 -18.94 -7.14
N ALA A 49 -31.35 -19.56 -7.66
CA ALA A 49 -31.18 -19.83 -9.09
C ALA A 49 -32.19 -20.86 -9.69
N TRP A 50 -32.76 -21.76 -8.89
CA TRP A 50 -33.69 -22.78 -9.36
C TRP A 50 -35.14 -22.32 -9.40
N ILE A 51 -35.49 -21.20 -8.77
CA ILE A 51 -36.84 -20.64 -8.72
C ILE A 51 -37.52 -20.52 -10.10
N PRO A 52 -36.82 -20.02 -11.17
CA PRO A 52 -37.41 -19.97 -12.51
C PRO A 52 -37.94 -21.32 -13.00
N TYR A 53 -37.18 -22.40 -12.77
CA TYR A 53 -37.60 -23.75 -13.17
C TYR A 53 -38.77 -24.26 -12.35
N LEU A 54 -38.78 -24.01 -11.04
CA LEU A 54 -39.92 -24.36 -10.20
C LEU A 54 -41.17 -23.60 -10.64
N THR A 55 -41.08 -22.31 -10.89
CA THR A 55 -42.20 -21.47 -11.33
C THR A 55 -42.72 -21.95 -12.68
N ALA A 56 -41.85 -22.25 -13.61
CA ALA A 56 -42.21 -22.81 -14.92
C ALA A 56 -42.95 -24.14 -14.76
N GLY A 57 -42.49 -25.03 -13.87
CA GLY A 57 -43.15 -26.29 -13.56
C GLY A 57 -44.55 -26.12 -12.96
N VAL A 58 -44.70 -25.20 -12.02
CA VAL A 58 -46.02 -24.87 -11.42
C VAL A 58 -46.96 -24.31 -12.47
N CYS A 59 -46.50 -23.33 -13.31
CA CYS A 59 -47.31 -22.78 -14.38
C CYS A 59 -47.72 -23.84 -15.40
N ALA A 60 -46.82 -24.79 -15.73
CA ALA A 60 -47.12 -25.91 -16.62
C ALA A 60 -48.20 -26.83 -16.04
N ILE A 61 -48.11 -27.23 -14.75
CA ILE A 61 -49.11 -28.05 -14.06
C ILE A 61 -50.46 -27.35 -14.04
N LEU A 62 -50.51 -26.06 -13.68
CA LEU A 62 -51.76 -25.29 -13.63
C LEU A 62 -52.39 -25.15 -15.02
N THR A 63 -51.58 -24.96 -16.06
CA THR A 63 -52.05 -24.90 -17.45
C THR A 63 -52.69 -26.23 -17.90
N LEU A 64 -52.11 -27.36 -17.51
CA LEU A 64 -52.69 -28.70 -17.78
C LEU A 64 -53.92 -28.97 -16.94
N LEU A 65 -53.93 -28.57 -15.67
CA LEU A 65 -55.08 -28.70 -14.78
C LEU A 65 -56.29 -27.90 -15.32
N CYS A 66 -56.06 -26.71 -15.82
CA CYS A 66 -57.10 -25.90 -16.44
C CYS A 66 -57.71 -26.59 -17.67
N LEU A 67 -56.89 -27.30 -18.49
CA LEU A 67 -57.41 -28.09 -19.59
C LEU A 67 -58.36 -29.21 -19.13
N ALA A 68 -58.07 -29.84 -17.98
CA ALA A 68 -58.89 -30.89 -17.41
C ALA A 68 -60.22 -30.37 -16.77
N LEU A 69 -60.16 -29.15 -16.17
CA LEU A 69 -61.33 -28.54 -15.51
C LEU A 69 -62.30 -27.83 -16.46
N SER A 70 -61.82 -27.45 -17.65
CA SER A 70 -62.63 -26.74 -18.63
C SER A 70 -63.50 -27.73 -19.41
N GLY A 71 -64.79 -27.45 -19.48
CA GLY A 71 -65.75 -28.27 -20.20
C GLY A 71 -65.58 -28.31 -21.72
N PRO A 72 -66.20 -29.27 -22.45
CA PRO A 72 -66.05 -29.40 -23.88
C PRO A 72 -66.61 -28.19 -24.61
N MET A 73 -65.82 -27.58 -25.50
CA MET A 73 -66.25 -26.52 -26.37
C MET A 73 -66.87 -27.06 -27.67
N THR A 74 -68.05 -26.65 -27.94
CA THR A 74 -68.86 -27.10 -29.12
C THR A 74 -68.50 -26.38 -30.42
N SER A 75 -67.69 -25.31 -30.39
CA SER A 75 -67.47 -24.44 -31.55
C SER A 75 -66.03 -24.44 -32.14
N MET A 76 -65.05 -25.14 -31.52
CA MET A 76 -63.67 -25.18 -32.03
C MET A 76 -63.19 -26.60 -32.28
N PRO A 77 -62.24 -26.84 -33.21
CA PRO A 77 -61.60 -28.14 -33.41
C PRO A 77 -60.91 -28.62 -32.13
N SER A 78 -61.09 -29.89 -31.75
CA SER A 78 -60.58 -30.48 -30.50
C SER A 78 -59.07 -30.44 -30.29
N TRP A 79 -58.27 -30.33 -31.38
CA TRP A 79 -56.81 -30.26 -31.37
C TRP A 79 -56.28 -28.85 -30.98
N MET A 80 -57.06 -27.79 -31.21
CA MET A 80 -56.63 -26.38 -31.05
C MET A 80 -56.28 -26.04 -29.59
N PRO A 81 -57.09 -26.39 -28.57
CA PRO A 81 -56.71 -26.19 -27.19
C PRO A 81 -55.46 -26.97 -26.79
N LEU A 82 -55.29 -28.19 -27.35
CA LEU A 82 -54.13 -29.02 -27.06
C LEU A 82 -52.84 -28.41 -27.62
N LEU A 83 -52.84 -27.89 -28.86
CA LEU A 83 -51.71 -27.20 -29.45
C LEU A 83 -51.35 -25.93 -28.69
N ASN A 84 -52.37 -25.15 -28.25
CA ASN A 84 -52.19 -23.93 -27.47
C ASN A 84 -51.47 -24.22 -26.13
N ARG A 85 -51.87 -25.29 -25.41
CA ARG A 85 -51.22 -25.68 -24.16
C ARG A 85 -49.83 -26.30 -24.36
N ALA A 86 -49.60 -27.04 -25.41
CA ALA A 86 -48.28 -27.58 -25.78
C ALA A 86 -47.28 -26.44 -26.05
N SER A 87 -47.74 -25.41 -26.76
CA SER A 87 -46.93 -24.20 -27.00
C SER A 87 -46.55 -23.47 -25.73
N ALA A 88 -47.50 -23.38 -24.75
CA ALA A 88 -47.23 -22.79 -23.44
C ALA A 88 -46.13 -23.53 -22.66
N LEU A 89 -46.16 -24.86 -22.63
CA LEU A 89 -45.16 -25.69 -21.94
C LEU A 89 -43.77 -25.46 -22.54
N GLY A 90 -43.64 -25.44 -23.86
CA GLY A 90 -42.41 -25.15 -24.54
C GLY A 90 -41.86 -23.74 -24.20
N MET A 91 -42.73 -22.74 -24.25
CA MET A 91 -42.37 -21.36 -23.93
C MET A 91 -41.90 -21.20 -22.48
N PHE A 92 -42.58 -21.81 -21.49
CA PHE A 92 -42.17 -21.75 -20.09
C PHE A 92 -40.76 -22.34 -19.89
N ALA A 93 -40.50 -23.51 -20.51
CA ALA A 93 -39.18 -24.15 -20.42
C ALA A 93 -38.06 -23.28 -21.01
N VAL A 94 -38.31 -22.73 -22.21
CA VAL A 94 -37.30 -21.86 -22.91
C VAL A 94 -37.05 -20.58 -22.10
N ILE A 95 -38.10 -19.92 -21.63
CA ILE A 95 -37.93 -18.65 -20.89
C ILE A 95 -37.27 -18.90 -19.53
N ALA A 96 -37.65 -19.95 -18.80
CA ALA A 96 -36.97 -20.28 -17.56
C ALA A 96 -35.46 -20.55 -17.78
N HIS A 97 -35.16 -21.29 -18.84
CA HIS A 97 -33.77 -21.56 -19.23
C HIS A 97 -33.00 -20.29 -19.55
N LEU A 98 -33.56 -19.41 -20.38
CA LEU A 98 -32.94 -18.13 -20.74
C LEU A 98 -32.71 -17.23 -19.52
N ILE A 99 -33.68 -17.15 -18.60
CA ILE A 99 -33.52 -16.38 -17.35
C ILE A 99 -32.33 -16.90 -16.55
N VAL A 100 -32.20 -18.22 -16.37
CA VAL A 100 -31.10 -18.82 -15.63
C VAL A 100 -29.76 -18.60 -16.32
N GLN A 101 -29.70 -18.78 -17.65
CA GLN A 101 -28.48 -18.54 -18.43
C GLN A 101 -28.03 -17.07 -18.36
N TYR A 102 -28.96 -16.13 -18.50
CA TYR A 102 -28.66 -14.71 -18.41
C TYR A 102 -28.15 -14.33 -17.01
N ARG A 103 -28.74 -14.83 -15.95
CA ARG A 103 -28.27 -14.62 -14.57
C ARG A 103 -26.85 -15.15 -14.36
N ARG A 104 -26.58 -16.38 -14.80
CA ARG A 104 -25.22 -16.97 -14.71
C ARG A 104 -24.18 -16.17 -15.48
N ALA A 105 -24.55 -15.68 -16.66
CA ALA A 105 -23.65 -14.83 -17.45
C ALA A 105 -23.35 -13.50 -16.74
N THR A 106 -24.37 -12.85 -16.19
CA THR A 106 -24.21 -11.60 -15.44
C THR A 106 -23.36 -11.79 -14.17
N GLU A 107 -23.60 -12.86 -13.41
CA GLU A 107 -22.80 -13.20 -12.22
C GLU A 107 -21.32 -13.43 -12.57
N ARG A 108 -21.03 -14.13 -13.67
CA ARG A 108 -19.66 -14.35 -14.17
C ARG A 108 -18.99 -13.03 -14.54
N LEU A 109 -19.70 -12.15 -15.26
CA LEU A 109 -19.16 -10.83 -15.64
C LEU A 109 -18.82 -9.97 -14.42
N ILE A 110 -19.67 -9.97 -13.39
CA ILE A 110 -19.40 -9.25 -12.15
C ILE A 110 -18.19 -9.83 -11.42
N GLN A 111 -18.08 -11.16 -11.34
CA GLN A 111 -16.95 -11.82 -10.70
C GLN A 111 -15.62 -11.55 -11.43
N THR A 112 -15.61 -11.64 -12.77
CA THR A 112 -14.39 -11.34 -13.53
C THR A 112 -13.99 -9.88 -13.40
N ALA A 113 -14.94 -8.94 -13.45
CA ALA A 113 -14.66 -7.52 -13.25
C ALA A 113 -14.11 -7.22 -11.84
N ALA A 114 -14.63 -7.90 -10.81
CA ALA A 114 -14.13 -7.75 -9.44
C ALA A 114 -12.69 -8.27 -9.30
N LEU A 115 -12.39 -9.44 -9.86
CA LEU A 115 -11.04 -10.01 -9.86
C LEU A 115 -10.03 -9.14 -10.64
N ASP A 116 -10.44 -8.60 -11.78
CA ASP A 116 -9.60 -7.69 -12.56
C ASP A 116 -9.31 -6.39 -11.81
N ALA A 117 -10.29 -5.85 -11.09
CA ALA A 117 -10.12 -4.67 -10.26
C ALA A 117 -9.16 -4.93 -9.09
N GLU A 118 -9.29 -6.06 -8.41
CA GLU A 118 -8.39 -6.47 -7.33
C GLU A 118 -6.95 -6.66 -7.82
N HIS A 119 -6.78 -7.34 -8.95
CA HIS A 119 -5.46 -7.55 -9.56
C HIS A 119 -4.78 -6.23 -9.93
N LYS A 120 -5.51 -5.29 -10.55
CA LYS A 120 -5.00 -3.94 -10.87
C LYS A 120 -4.61 -3.16 -9.61
N ALA A 121 -5.41 -3.24 -8.54
CA ALA A 121 -5.11 -2.59 -7.27
C ALA A 121 -3.82 -3.14 -6.64
N LEU A 122 -3.61 -4.47 -6.69
CA LEU A 122 -2.40 -5.11 -6.19
C LEU A 122 -1.15 -4.69 -6.98
N GLN A 123 -1.24 -4.69 -8.32
CA GLN A 123 -0.14 -4.23 -9.19
C GLN A 123 0.23 -2.76 -8.92
N LEU A 124 -0.77 -1.89 -8.74
CA LEU A 124 -0.52 -0.49 -8.40
C LEU A 124 0.19 -0.36 -7.04
N LYS A 125 -0.25 -1.11 -6.04
CA LYS A 125 0.38 -1.12 -4.71
C LYS A 125 1.84 -1.58 -4.80
N GLU A 126 2.13 -2.65 -5.54
CA GLU A 126 3.48 -3.16 -5.74
C GLU A 126 4.38 -2.13 -6.43
N SER A 127 3.89 -1.50 -7.50
CA SER A 127 4.64 -0.46 -8.22
C SER A 127 4.95 0.76 -7.36
N LEU A 128 4.00 1.17 -6.49
CA LEU A 128 4.22 2.27 -5.54
C LEU A 128 5.25 1.90 -4.46
N LEU A 129 5.23 0.66 -3.95
CA LEU A 129 6.22 0.21 -2.99
C LEU A 129 7.63 0.17 -3.59
N LEU A 130 7.77 -0.33 -4.82
CA LEU A 130 9.04 -0.35 -5.54
C LEU A 130 9.55 1.07 -5.78
N LYS A 131 8.70 1.97 -6.24
CA LYS A 131 9.06 3.38 -6.44
C LYS A 131 9.51 4.03 -5.13
N ASN A 132 8.74 3.89 -4.05
CA ASN A 132 9.12 4.44 -2.75
C ASN A 132 10.47 3.89 -2.25
N ALA A 133 10.72 2.59 -2.43
CA ALA A 133 12.00 2.00 -2.06
C ALA A 133 13.16 2.58 -2.88
N GLN A 134 12.96 2.81 -4.19
CA GLN A 134 13.95 3.46 -5.05
C GLN A 134 14.20 4.91 -4.65
N ASP A 135 13.13 5.69 -4.41
CA ASP A 135 13.24 7.09 -3.99
C ASP A 135 14.00 7.23 -2.65
N VAL A 136 13.72 6.35 -1.68
CA VAL A 136 14.44 6.31 -0.40
C VAL A 136 15.91 5.93 -0.59
N GLN A 137 16.20 4.95 -1.45
CA GLN A 137 17.57 4.55 -1.74
C GLN A 137 18.35 5.68 -2.43
N ASP A 138 17.72 6.38 -3.38
CA ASP A 138 18.31 7.52 -4.08
C ASP A 138 18.65 8.67 -3.11
N LEU A 139 17.70 9.03 -2.23
CA LEU A 139 17.92 10.04 -1.18
C LEU A 139 19.05 9.64 -0.23
N TYR A 140 19.18 8.36 0.10
CA TYR A 140 20.25 7.85 0.96
C TYR A 140 21.60 7.89 0.25
N ASP A 141 21.68 7.43 -0.99
CA ASP A 141 22.93 7.31 -1.74
C ASP A 141 23.49 8.67 -2.19
N HIS A 142 22.62 9.65 -2.48
CA HIS A 142 23.01 10.99 -2.96
C HIS A 142 22.82 12.09 -1.89
N ALA A 143 22.70 11.73 -0.62
CA ALA A 143 22.66 12.72 0.45
C ALA A 143 23.96 13.53 0.48
N PRO A 144 23.95 14.84 0.83
CA PRO A 144 25.14 15.69 0.88
C PRO A 144 26.07 15.38 2.07
N CYS A 145 25.90 14.26 2.71
CA CYS A 145 26.69 13.78 3.84
C CYS A 145 26.90 12.27 3.75
N GLY A 146 27.95 11.78 4.38
CA GLY A 146 28.18 10.35 4.55
C GLY A 146 27.14 9.75 5.50
N TYR A 147 26.62 8.58 5.16
CA TYR A 147 25.78 7.76 6.02
C TYR A 147 26.35 6.36 6.14
N HIS A 148 26.58 5.91 7.36
CA HIS A 148 26.90 4.51 7.58
C HIS A 148 26.22 3.91 8.82
N SER A 149 26.21 2.59 8.86
CA SER A 149 25.79 1.80 10.02
C SER A 149 26.90 0.83 10.40
N LEU A 150 27.19 0.74 11.69
CA LEU A 150 28.16 -0.20 12.26
C LEU A 150 27.46 -1.19 13.18
N ASN A 151 27.89 -2.44 13.18
CA ASN A 151 27.49 -3.42 14.18
C ASN A 151 28.24 -3.22 15.52
N SER A 152 27.99 -4.07 16.51
CA SER A 152 28.64 -4.02 17.83
C SER A 152 30.16 -4.21 17.81
N GLN A 153 30.72 -4.73 16.72
CA GLN A 153 32.16 -4.92 16.52
C GLN A 153 32.80 -3.74 15.76
N GLY A 154 32.01 -2.71 15.41
CA GLY A 154 32.48 -1.57 14.61
C GLY A 154 32.64 -1.86 13.12
N MET A 155 32.11 -2.99 12.61
CA MET A 155 32.11 -3.34 11.19
C MET A 155 31.01 -2.59 10.45
N PHE A 156 31.32 -2.13 9.23
CA PHE A 156 30.30 -1.55 8.37
C PHE A 156 29.26 -2.59 7.95
N VAL A 157 27.98 -2.30 8.23
CA VAL A 157 26.81 -3.08 7.78
C VAL A 157 25.95 -2.31 6.78
N GLY A 158 26.16 -1.01 6.67
CA GLY A 158 25.55 -0.12 5.69
C GLY A 158 26.44 1.09 5.45
N ILE A 159 26.46 1.60 4.21
CA ILE A 159 27.20 2.79 3.82
C ILE A 159 26.56 3.35 2.54
N ASN A 160 26.39 4.69 2.44
CA ASN A 160 25.84 5.32 1.26
C ASN A 160 26.92 5.60 0.21
N GLN A 161 26.49 5.94 -1.00
CA GLN A 161 27.40 6.19 -2.12
C GLN A 161 28.29 7.42 -1.89
N THR A 162 27.73 8.47 -1.30
CA THR A 162 28.50 9.70 -0.97
C THR A 162 29.71 9.41 -0.08
N GLU A 163 29.55 8.60 0.96
CA GLU A 163 30.66 8.23 1.85
C GLU A 163 31.66 7.31 1.14
N LEU A 164 31.19 6.37 0.32
CA LEU A 164 32.05 5.52 -0.50
C LEU A 164 32.93 6.34 -1.46
N ASP A 165 32.33 7.34 -2.12
CA ASP A 165 33.03 8.24 -3.03
C ASP A 165 34.10 9.08 -2.29
N TRP A 166 33.78 9.56 -1.08
CA TRP A 166 34.76 10.27 -0.25
C TRP A 166 35.90 9.37 0.17
N LEU A 167 35.63 8.12 0.54
CA LEU A 167 36.63 7.18 1.03
C LEU A 167 37.45 6.54 -0.11
N GLY A 168 36.92 6.53 -1.35
CA GLY A 168 37.54 5.90 -2.52
C GLY A 168 37.43 4.37 -2.54
N TYR A 169 36.47 3.81 -1.82
CA TYR A 169 36.18 2.38 -1.76
C TYR A 169 34.92 2.00 -2.50
N ARG A 170 34.84 0.74 -2.93
CA ARG A 170 33.60 0.16 -3.42
C ARG A 170 32.83 -0.49 -2.26
N LYS A 171 31.54 -0.56 -2.38
CA LYS A 171 30.63 -1.12 -1.37
C LYS A 171 31.00 -2.57 -0.97
N ASP A 172 31.35 -3.37 -1.98
CA ASP A 172 31.78 -4.78 -1.77
C ASP A 172 33.13 -4.94 -1.08
N GLU A 173 33.96 -3.89 -1.04
CA GLU A 173 35.22 -3.87 -0.30
C GLU A 173 35.02 -3.51 1.19
N VAL A 174 33.93 -2.81 1.52
CA VAL A 174 33.71 -2.22 2.85
C VAL A 174 32.76 -3.08 3.71
N ILE A 175 31.56 -3.40 3.16
CA ILE A 175 30.51 -4.08 3.93
C ILE A 175 30.96 -5.45 4.43
N GLY A 176 30.94 -5.61 5.77
CA GLY A 176 31.33 -6.85 6.46
C GLY A 176 32.80 -7.20 6.40
N LYS A 177 33.66 -6.30 5.88
CA LYS A 177 35.11 -6.54 5.69
C LYS A 177 36.00 -5.55 6.42
N ILE A 178 35.60 -4.29 6.52
CA ILE A 178 36.37 -3.21 7.13
C ILE A 178 35.64 -2.77 8.41
N ARG A 179 36.38 -2.47 9.46
CA ARG A 179 35.90 -1.78 10.65
C ARG A 179 36.14 -0.29 10.47
N PHE A 180 35.25 0.54 11.00
CA PHE A 180 35.44 1.99 10.97
C PHE A 180 36.80 2.39 11.59
N LEU A 181 37.19 1.71 12.67
CA LEU A 181 38.48 1.88 13.34
C LEU A 181 39.68 1.74 12.39
N ASP A 182 39.62 0.82 11.42
CA ASP A 182 40.73 0.51 10.52
C ASP A 182 41.00 1.66 9.51
N LEU A 183 40.03 2.57 9.36
CA LEU A 183 40.15 3.77 8.51
C LEU A 183 40.58 5.02 9.29
N LEU A 184 40.71 4.98 10.60
CA LEU A 184 41.04 6.14 11.42
C LEU A 184 42.56 6.35 11.54
N THR A 185 42.96 7.62 11.75
CA THR A 185 44.33 7.94 12.22
C THR A 185 44.51 7.39 13.66
N PRO A 186 45.76 7.21 14.14
CA PRO A 186 46.00 6.71 15.51
C PRO A 186 45.28 7.53 16.59
N GLU A 187 45.31 8.87 16.46
CA GLU A 187 44.63 9.76 17.41
C GLU A 187 43.13 9.60 17.39
N SER A 188 42.53 9.51 16.19
CA SER A 188 41.11 9.28 16.00
C SER A 188 40.69 7.88 16.45
N ALA A 189 41.54 6.89 16.29
CA ALA A 189 41.33 5.51 16.75
C ALA A 189 41.21 5.45 18.28
N GLU A 190 42.09 6.13 19.00
CA GLU A 190 42.04 6.24 20.46
C GLU A 190 40.73 6.87 20.94
N LEU A 191 40.31 7.99 20.29
CA LEU A 191 39.02 8.62 20.57
C LEU A 191 37.84 7.65 20.33
N PHE A 192 37.89 6.91 19.23
CA PHE A 192 36.85 5.93 18.90
C PHE A 192 36.79 4.82 19.97
N HIS A 193 37.92 4.28 20.40
CA HIS A 193 37.98 3.25 21.46
C HIS A 193 37.35 3.73 22.76
N GLN A 194 37.51 5.00 23.10
CA GLN A 194 36.92 5.58 24.33
C GLN A 194 35.44 5.88 24.18
N GLN A 195 35.00 6.31 23.01
CA GLN A 195 33.64 6.81 22.80
C GLN A 195 32.66 5.72 22.34
N PHE A 196 33.09 4.73 21.56
CA PHE A 196 32.21 3.71 21.00
C PHE A 196 31.51 2.83 22.06
N PRO A 197 32.17 2.33 23.13
CA PRO A 197 31.48 1.63 24.21
C PRO A 197 30.45 2.51 24.92
N ARG A 198 30.80 3.75 25.21
CA ARG A 198 29.88 4.73 25.82
C ARG A 198 28.69 5.04 24.93
N PHE A 199 28.90 5.10 23.63
CA PHE A 199 27.83 5.28 22.64
C PHE A 199 26.87 4.09 22.66
N ILE A 200 27.37 2.84 22.68
CA ILE A 200 26.52 1.64 22.77
C ILE A 200 25.61 1.71 24.02
N GLU A 201 26.14 2.15 25.16
CA GLU A 201 25.38 2.30 26.40
C GLU A 201 24.37 3.45 26.31
N ARG A 202 24.84 4.65 25.99
CA ARG A 202 24.06 5.90 25.98
C ARG A 202 23.06 5.99 24.83
N GLY A 203 23.36 5.37 23.71
CA GLY A 203 22.51 5.36 22.50
C GLY A 203 22.67 6.55 21.58
N ILE A 204 23.45 7.58 21.96
CA ILE A 204 23.67 8.78 21.16
C ILE A 204 25.07 9.35 21.34
N VAL A 205 25.63 9.87 20.28
CA VAL A 205 26.84 10.70 20.25
C VAL A 205 26.67 11.81 19.22
N ARG A 206 27.23 12.99 19.48
CA ARG A 206 27.14 14.15 18.60
C ARG A 206 28.49 14.83 18.45
N ASP A 207 28.72 15.32 17.25
CA ASP A 207 29.77 16.26 16.91
C ASP A 207 31.19 15.81 17.31
N LEU A 208 31.48 14.50 17.15
CA LEU A 208 32.83 13.99 17.28
C LEU A 208 33.63 14.23 16.01
N GLU A 209 34.78 14.90 16.15
CA GLU A 209 35.70 15.08 15.03
C GLU A 209 36.65 13.87 14.91
N PHE A 210 36.71 13.32 13.70
CA PHE A 210 37.62 12.23 13.34
C PHE A 210 38.41 12.59 12.10
N GLU A 211 39.62 12.04 11.95
CA GLU A 211 40.37 12.01 10.70
C GLU A 211 40.38 10.61 10.12
N ILE A 212 39.77 10.48 8.94
CA ILE A 212 39.63 9.21 8.22
C ILE A 212 40.71 9.17 7.14
N ARG A 213 41.39 8.03 7.02
CA ARG A 213 42.32 7.74 5.94
C ARG A 213 41.56 7.13 4.78
N ARG A 214 41.59 7.82 3.64
CA ARG A 214 41.03 7.33 2.38
C ARG A 214 41.88 6.20 1.80
N LYS A 215 41.36 5.50 0.81
CA LYS A 215 42.07 4.41 0.11
C LYS A 215 43.38 4.87 -0.55
N ASP A 216 43.46 6.11 -1.03
CA ASP A 216 44.65 6.73 -1.62
C ASP A 216 45.67 7.21 -0.57
N GLY A 217 45.36 7.03 0.72
CA GLY A 217 46.20 7.46 1.85
C GLY A 217 45.99 8.92 2.29
N SER A 218 45.20 9.73 1.57
CA SER A 218 44.84 11.08 1.98
C SER A 218 43.95 11.10 3.20
N LEU A 219 43.95 12.22 3.95
CA LEU A 219 43.13 12.39 5.15
C LEU A 219 41.87 13.17 4.86
N LEU A 220 40.79 12.75 5.44
CA LEU A 220 39.45 13.39 5.41
C LEU A 220 39.04 13.74 6.84
N PRO A 221 39.06 15.02 7.24
CA PRO A 221 38.49 15.42 8.52
C PRO A 221 36.95 15.41 8.43
N VAL A 222 36.32 14.73 9.37
CA VAL A 222 34.86 14.59 9.41
C VAL A 222 34.31 14.90 10.79
N LEU A 223 33.07 15.39 10.82
CA LEU A 223 32.23 15.53 12.00
C LEU A 223 31.22 14.39 12.03
N LEU A 224 31.26 13.55 13.05
CA LEU A 224 30.41 12.37 13.18
C LEU A 224 29.35 12.58 14.27
N SER A 225 28.12 12.29 13.93
CA SER A 225 27.00 12.14 14.88
C SER A 225 26.32 10.80 14.65
N ALA A 226 25.93 10.09 15.73
CA ALA A 226 25.32 8.77 15.63
C ALA A 226 24.23 8.52 16.66
N THR A 227 23.26 7.68 16.27
CA THR A 227 22.24 7.10 17.15
C THR A 227 22.30 5.58 17.10
N ALA A 228 22.07 4.93 18.25
CA ALA A 228 22.04 3.46 18.34
C ALA A 228 20.65 2.91 17.98
N ILE A 229 20.64 1.84 17.22
CA ILE A 229 19.46 0.99 17.03
C ILE A 229 19.58 -0.14 18.03
N LYS A 230 18.56 -0.28 18.89
CA LYS A 230 18.52 -1.32 19.92
C LYS A 230 17.24 -2.15 19.79
N GLU A 231 17.28 -3.40 20.16
CA GLU A 231 16.10 -4.23 20.34
C GLU A 231 15.29 -3.79 21.57
N PRO A 232 14.03 -4.24 21.71
CA PRO A 232 13.22 -3.93 22.89
C PRO A 232 13.84 -4.36 24.23
N ASP A 233 14.72 -5.38 24.22
CA ASP A 233 15.49 -5.85 25.37
C ASP A 233 16.73 -4.98 25.70
N GLY A 234 16.99 -3.95 24.88
CA GLY A 234 18.11 -3.04 25.05
C GLY A 234 19.40 -3.47 24.33
N ARG A 235 19.44 -4.63 23.68
CA ARG A 235 20.59 -5.12 22.93
C ARG A 235 20.88 -4.26 21.72
N PHE A 236 22.12 -3.82 21.57
CA PHE A 236 22.57 -3.02 20.43
C PHE A 236 22.56 -3.87 19.14
N ILE A 237 21.93 -3.37 18.11
CA ILE A 237 21.88 -3.98 16.78
C ILE A 237 22.89 -3.31 15.85
N ALA A 238 22.77 -1.98 15.67
CA ALA A 238 23.61 -1.20 14.79
C ALA A 238 23.59 0.28 15.17
N SER A 239 24.52 1.06 14.59
CA SER A 239 24.45 2.51 14.59
C SER A 239 23.71 3.05 13.36
N ARG A 240 23.20 4.29 13.48
CA ARG A 240 22.91 5.18 12.37
C ARG A 240 23.80 6.38 12.52
N SER A 241 24.81 6.48 11.67
CA SER A 241 25.82 7.52 11.75
C SER A 241 25.76 8.45 10.55
N THR A 242 25.94 9.72 10.80
CA THR A 242 26.11 10.76 9.76
C THR A 242 27.50 11.33 9.86
N LEU A 243 28.16 11.54 8.71
CA LEU A 243 29.44 12.19 8.58
C LEU A 243 29.29 13.46 7.72
N VAL A 244 29.91 14.53 8.17
CA VAL A 244 30.02 15.77 7.42
C VAL A 244 31.49 16.04 7.17
N ASP A 245 31.87 16.27 5.91
CA ASP A 245 33.20 16.74 5.55
C ASP A 245 33.41 18.16 6.09
N ILE A 246 34.40 18.34 6.96
CA ILE A 246 34.73 19.62 7.57
C ILE A 246 36.04 20.21 7.03
N THR A 247 36.50 19.75 5.85
CA THR A 247 37.75 20.20 5.22
C THR A 247 37.75 21.70 5.02
N GLU A 248 36.74 22.25 4.39
CA GLU A 248 36.63 23.69 4.12
C GLU A 248 36.47 24.51 5.41
N ARG A 249 35.73 24.02 6.38
CA ARG A 249 35.63 24.64 7.70
C ARG A 249 37.00 24.74 8.38
N ARG A 250 37.76 23.61 8.42
CA ARG A 250 39.10 23.59 9.01
C ARG A 250 40.07 24.55 8.29
N LYS A 251 40.02 24.64 6.97
CA LYS A 251 40.81 25.60 6.20
C LYS A 251 40.49 27.06 6.57
N ALA A 252 39.19 27.37 6.68
CA ALA A 252 38.77 28.71 7.08
C ALA A 252 39.21 29.06 8.50
N ASP A 253 39.05 28.12 9.46
CA ASP A 253 39.49 28.30 10.85
C ASP A 253 41.01 28.55 10.94
N VAL A 254 41.82 27.81 10.16
CA VAL A 254 43.29 28.04 10.10
C VAL A 254 43.60 29.41 9.51
N ALA A 255 42.92 29.85 8.46
CA ALA A 255 43.11 31.14 7.82
C ALA A 255 42.74 32.32 8.74
N LEU A 256 41.77 32.17 9.61
CA LEU A 256 41.33 33.21 10.57
C LEU A 256 42.20 33.33 11.82
N ARG A 257 42.90 32.26 12.23
CA ARG A 257 43.77 32.27 13.44
C ARG A 257 44.78 33.39 13.50
N PRO A 258 45.57 33.70 12.41
CA PRO A 258 46.52 34.80 12.47
C PRO A 258 45.86 36.16 12.70
N SER A 259 44.68 36.39 12.10
CA SER A 259 43.94 37.66 12.28
C SER A 259 43.44 37.82 13.72
N HIS A 260 42.92 36.74 14.34
CA HIS A 260 42.51 36.76 15.74
C HIS A 260 43.65 37.02 16.69
N GLN A 261 44.83 36.38 16.50
CA GLN A 261 46.01 36.63 17.32
C GLN A 261 46.50 38.07 17.22
N THR A 262 46.53 38.61 15.98
CA THR A 262 46.90 40.02 15.76
C THR A 262 45.92 40.97 16.44
N LEU A 263 44.61 40.68 16.36
CA LEU A 263 43.58 41.51 16.99
C LEU A 263 43.67 41.46 18.52
N GLU A 264 43.95 40.29 19.10
CA GLU A 264 44.12 40.14 20.55
C GLU A 264 45.32 40.94 21.09
N VAL A 265 46.45 40.90 20.36
CA VAL A 265 47.63 41.69 20.71
C VAL A 265 47.31 43.19 20.62
N LEU A 266 46.64 43.65 19.57
CA LEU A 266 46.30 45.05 19.35
C LEU A 266 45.29 45.54 20.44
N VAL A 267 44.31 44.74 20.79
CA VAL A 267 43.33 45.02 21.87
C VAL A 267 44.06 45.17 23.21
N LYS A 268 45.00 44.23 23.52
CA LYS A 268 45.77 44.28 24.77
C LYS A 268 46.65 45.54 24.86
N GLU A 269 47.35 45.91 23.75
CA GLU A 269 48.16 47.14 23.69
C GLU A 269 47.29 48.40 23.85
N ARG A 270 46.18 48.49 23.14
CA ARG A 270 45.23 49.60 23.24
C ARG A 270 44.64 49.76 24.64
N THR A 271 44.25 48.63 25.27
CA THR A 271 43.71 48.63 26.63
C THR A 271 44.77 49.13 27.64
N ALA A 272 46.00 48.65 27.55
CA ALA A 272 47.08 49.10 28.40
C ALA A 272 47.41 50.61 28.22
N ALA A 273 47.43 51.10 26.97
CA ALA A 273 47.61 52.51 26.67
C ALA A 273 46.50 53.42 27.24
N LEU A 274 45.22 52.94 27.12
CA LEU A 274 44.07 53.65 27.71
C LEU A 274 44.14 53.69 29.25
N GLU A 275 44.51 52.60 29.90
CA GLU A 275 44.68 52.55 31.33
C GLU A 275 45.76 53.49 31.83
N GLN A 276 46.91 53.58 31.08
CA GLN A 276 47.99 54.50 31.40
C GLN A 276 47.57 55.95 31.22
N THR A 277 46.82 56.27 30.17
CA THR A 277 46.30 57.62 29.92
C THR A 277 45.28 58.01 31.00
N ASN A 278 44.35 57.11 31.39
CA ASN A 278 43.38 57.35 32.43
C ASN A 278 44.07 57.58 33.81
N ARG A 279 45.14 56.84 34.12
CA ARG A 279 45.93 57.07 35.35
C ARG A 279 46.60 58.42 35.37
N ARG A 280 47.11 58.92 34.24
CA ARG A 280 47.70 60.26 34.13
C ARG A 280 46.65 61.35 34.35
N LEU A 281 45.49 61.24 33.67
CA LEU A 281 44.40 62.20 33.81
C LEU A 281 43.78 62.22 35.22
N ALA A 282 43.89 61.16 36.01
CA ALA A 282 43.41 61.10 37.39
C ALA A 282 44.42 61.67 38.40
N GLN A 283 45.65 61.99 37.97
CA GLN A 283 46.72 62.57 38.81
C GLN A 283 46.91 64.08 38.60
N GLU A 284 46.33 64.64 37.52
CA GLU A 284 46.18 66.06 37.24
C GLU A 284 44.89 66.60 37.89
#